data_e3c22ef7deae77614c90f3f3f670cd5c
#
_entry.id   e3c22ef7deae77614c90f3f3f670cd5c
#
_cell.length_a   1.000
_cell.length_b   1.000
_cell.length_c   1.000
_cell.angle_alpha   90.00
_cell.angle_beta   90.00
_cell.angle_gamma   90.00
#
_symmetry.space_group_name_H-M   'P 1'
#
loop_
_entity.id
_entity.type
_entity.pdbx_description
1 polymer ?
#
loop_
_entity_poly.entity_id
_entity_poly.type
_entity_poly.pdbx_seq_one_letter_code
_entity_poly.pdbx_strand_id
1 'polypeptide(L)'
;MEFKNKFFVWIAVLFIQAVGMAQAPESVTLTIKQAEELFFKNNFMLLAQQYNIDKAGAAIIQSKVYPNPEVTADVIAYEAQNDKYFPTGNGNNFVAGLEQVILMGGKRRKQIEIAKLDKKIAEAELTDLTRNLQLEIWQSFYTLHHQQKLIEKYNGLLSKLQSLITSYEAQVAKNNIALKDLVRLKSVYVKINNDKSEETAVLIEEQSKLNILLGTNVTIQTVYTGSDAVSYAGKPVLYDFILNQSLENRPDLSQAKLEIESAKLNVSLQKKQNIPDITLRAGYNQQGDAFLHQYNLGIGIPLPIFDRNRGNIQSAKITQEQQTKNVSYKQLEIQNQVLAAYQNFTRSVDEYKNINAIINQDFDAVFNGINTNFQKGNVSMIEFADFFEAYNEAQTEVERVKKQLAIAAAQINYVTGTNNF
;
A
#
# COMPACT_ATOMS: atom_id res chain seq x y z
N MET A 1 36.89 5.03 53.55
CA MET A 1 36.68 5.97 52.41
C MET A 1 37.13 5.37 51.07
N GLU A 2 37.49 4.08 50.98
CA GLU A 2 38.01 3.45 49.75
C GLU A 2 37.00 2.57 48.98
N PHE A 3 35.79 2.37 49.49
CA PHE A 3 34.80 1.51 48.86
C PHE A 3 33.91 2.24 47.80
N LYS A 4 33.85 3.56 47.83
CA LYS A 4 33.02 4.33 46.86
C LYS A 4 33.66 4.54 45.47
N ASN A 5 34.99 4.48 45.37
CA ASN A 5 35.65 4.71 44.08
C ASN A 5 35.72 3.46 43.16
N LYS A 6 35.60 2.26 43.71
CA LYS A 6 35.61 1.03 42.91
C LYS A 6 34.24 0.75 42.21
N PHE A 7 33.17 1.24 42.77
CA PHE A 7 31.83 1.06 42.21
C PHE A 7 31.59 1.98 40.98
N PHE A 8 32.20 3.16 40.97
CA PHE A 8 32.10 4.11 39.85
C PHE A 8 32.95 3.68 38.63
N VAL A 9 34.04 2.99 38.82
CA VAL A 9 34.89 2.50 37.73
C VAL A 9 34.22 1.32 37.00
N TRP A 10 33.47 0.46 37.71
CA TRP A 10 32.72 -0.66 37.11
C TRP A 10 31.51 -0.20 36.30
N ILE A 11 30.84 0.90 36.68
CA ILE A 11 29.73 1.48 35.89
C ILE A 11 30.24 2.16 34.63
N ALA A 12 31.42 2.80 34.68
CA ALA A 12 32.03 3.41 33.49
C ALA A 12 32.52 2.38 32.46
N VAL A 13 33.00 1.20 32.92
CA VAL A 13 33.40 0.10 32.02
C VAL A 13 32.20 -0.63 31.38
N LEU A 14 31.05 -0.68 32.06
CA LEU A 14 29.83 -1.25 31.52
C LEU A 14 29.13 -0.33 30.48
N PHE A 15 29.37 0.99 30.54
CA PHE A 15 28.83 1.95 29.54
C PHE A 15 29.65 2.03 28.24
N ILE A 16 30.90 1.57 28.25
CA ILE A 16 31.78 1.61 27.04
C ILE A 16 31.53 0.40 26.11
N GLN A 17 30.85 -0.66 26.60
CA GLN A 17 30.51 -1.82 25.72
C GLN A 17 29.19 -1.69 24.96
N ALA A 18 28.45 -0.59 25.11
CA ALA A 18 27.20 -0.33 24.41
C ALA A 18 27.36 0.62 23.20
N VAL A 19 28.60 0.88 22.74
CA VAL A 19 28.80 1.37 21.37
C VAL A 19 28.63 0.15 20.47
N GLY A 20 27.36 -0.18 20.20
CA GLY A 20 27.00 -1.19 19.23
C GLY A 20 27.72 -0.85 17.93
N MET A 21 28.57 -1.74 17.45
CA MET A 21 28.97 -1.76 16.06
C MET A 21 27.68 -1.63 15.27
N ALA A 22 27.48 -0.50 14.59
CA ALA A 22 26.50 -0.38 13.56
C ALA A 22 26.97 -1.40 12.50
N GLN A 23 26.48 -2.63 12.58
CA GLN A 23 26.67 -3.61 11.52
C GLN A 23 26.15 -2.96 10.26
N ALA A 24 27.01 -2.88 9.24
CA ALA A 24 26.54 -2.49 7.91
C ALA A 24 25.31 -3.37 7.59
N PRO A 25 24.24 -2.79 7.04
CA PRO A 25 23.04 -3.56 6.74
C PRO A 25 23.41 -4.78 5.90
N GLU A 26 22.89 -5.93 6.28
CA GLU A 26 23.10 -7.20 5.57
C GLU A 26 22.72 -7.01 4.09
N SER A 27 23.56 -7.49 3.18
CA SER A 27 23.27 -7.41 1.74
C SER A 27 22.57 -8.69 1.30
N VAL A 28 21.38 -8.54 0.71
CA VAL A 28 20.55 -9.65 0.21
C VAL A 28 20.31 -9.47 -1.28
N THR A 29 20.50 -10.57 -2.02
CA THR A 29 20.22 -10.59 -3.47
C THR A 29 18.80 -11.11 -3.70
N LEU A 30 17.96 -10.33 -4.39
CA LEU A 30 16.56 -10.67 -4.63
C LEU A 30 16.20 -10.64 -6.11
N THR A 31 15.41 -11.62 -6.52
CA THR A 31 14.60 -11.56 -7.74
C THR A 31 13.27 -10.88 -7.44
N ILE A 32 12.54 -10.46 -8.48
CA ILE A 32 11.20 -9.85 -8.29
C ILE A 32 10.24 -10.79 -7.55
N LYS A 33 10.26 -12.08 -7.84
CA LYS A 33 9.44 -13.08 -7.12
C LYS A 33 9.76 -13.18 -5.64
N GLN A 34 11.05 -13.19 -5.29
CA GLN A 34 11.47 -13.21 -3.88
C GLN A 34 11.10 -11.91 -3.16
N ALA A 35 11.15 -10.77 -3.85
CA ALA A 35 10.67 -9.51 -3.31
C ALA A 35 9.15 -9.56 -3.04
N GLU A 36 8.34 -10.10 -3.96
CA GLU A 36 6.91 -10.30 -3.74
C GLU A 36 6.61 -11.26 -2.57
N GLU A 37 7.36 -12.36 -2.42
CA GLU A 37 7.19 -13.28 -1.29
C GLU A 37 7.46 -12.60 0.06
N LEU A 38 8.53 -11.79 0.15
CA LEU A 38 8.83 -11.00 1.34
C LEU A 38 7.74 -9.97 1.63
N PHE A 39 7.25 -9.29 0.59
CA PHE A 39 6.16 -8.33 0.70
C PHE A 39 4.90 -8.95 1.29
N PHE A 40 4.41 -10.05 0.72
CA PHE A 40 3.20 -10.72 1.23
C PHE A 40 3.35 -11.18 2.68
N LYS A 41 4.56 -11.53 3.09
CA LYS A 41 4.84 -12.02 4.44
C LYS A 41 4.97 -10.91 5.47
N ASN A 42 5.62 -9.79 5.12
CA ASN A 42 6.13 -8.84 6.09
C ASN A 42 5.51 -7.44 5.99
N ASN A 43 4.76 -7.13 4.91
CA ASN A 43 4.23 -5.77 4.72
C ASN A 43 3.20 -5.42 5.79
N PHE A 44 3.51 -4.42 6.61
CA PHE A 44 2.66 -4.00 7.73
C PHE A 44 1.31 -3.42 7.30
N MET A 45 1.22 -2.82 6.10
CA MET A 45 -0.05 -2.29 5.60
C MET A 45 -1.02 -3.41 5.24
N LEU A 46 -0.54 -4.50 4.62
CA LEU A 46 -1.36 -5.68 4.35
C LEU A 46 -1.81 -6.36 5.64
N LEU A 47 -0.89 -6.52 6.60
CA LEU A 47 -1.21 -7.10 7.90
C LEU A 47 -2.25 -6.25 8.66
N ALA A 48 -2.11 -4.92 8.61
CA ALA A 48 -3.08 -4.01 9.23
C ALA A 48 -4.46 -4.07 8.53
N GLN A 49 -4.50 -4.17 7.20
CA GLN A 49 -5.76 -4.30 6.46
C GLN A 49 -6.46 -5.64 6.72
N GLN A 50 -5.69 -6.71 6.98
CA GLN A 50 -6.28 -8.00 7.40
C GLN A 50 -7.11 -7.86 8.68
N TYR A 51 -6.68 -7.06 9.65
CA TYR A 51 -7.47 -6.79 10.86
C TYR A 51 -8.80 -6.06 10.56
N ASN A 52 -8.94 -5.33 9.47
CA ASN A 52 -10.22 -4.74 9.08
C ASN A 52 -11.21 -5.83 8.64
N ILE A 53 -10.75 -6.89 8.00
CA ILE A 53 -11.58 -8.08 7.67
C ILE A 53 -12.02 -8.78 8.97
N ASP A 54 -11.13 -8.92 9.94
CA ASP A 54 -11.43 -9.53 11.24
C ASP A 54 -12.44 -8.68 12.02
N LYS A 55 -12.29 -7.35 12.01
CA LYS A 55 -13.27 -6.41 12.59
C LYS A 55 -14.63 -6.54 11.94
N ALA A 56 -14.69 -6.62 10.62
CA ALA A 56 -15.95 -6.85 9.89
C ALA A 56 -16.54 -8.24 10.23
N GLY A 57 -15.69 -9.26 10.45
CA GLY A 57 -16.09 -10.55 10.97
C GLY A 57 -16.75 -10.47 12.36
N ALA A 58 -16.15 -9.70 13.26
CA ALA A 58 -16.72 -9.45 14.60
C ALA A 58 -18.06 -8.69 14.53
N ALA A 59 -18.20 -7.74 13.59
CA ALA A 59 -19.47 -7.04 13.35
C ALA A 59 -20.60 -7.99 12.90
N ILE A 60 -20.28 -9.06 12.15
CA ILE A 60 -21.26 -10.12 11.82
C ILE A 60 -21.72 -10.85 13.09
N ILE A 61 -20.81 -11.15 14.02
CA ILE A 61 -21.15 -11.79 15.30
C ILE A 61 -22.08 -10.86 16.08
N GLN A 62 -21.72 -9.57 16.23
CA GLN A 62 -22.52 -8.58 16.93
C GLN A 62 -23.90 -8.38 16.32
N SER A 63 -24.03 -8.38 14.99
CA SER A 63 -25.32 -8.24 14.29
C SER A 63 -26.29 -9.42 14.52
N LYS A 64 -25.78 -10.55 14.99
CA LYS A 64 -26.58 -11.75 15.33
C LYS A 64 -27.11 -11.72 16.77
N VAL A 65 -26.62 -10.84 17.60
CA VAL A 65 -27.03 -10.78 19.00
C VAL A 65 -28.45 -10.18 19.12
N TYR A 66 -29.24 -10.69 20.03
CA TYR A 66 -30.51 -10.10 20.41
C TYR A 66 -30.28 -8.99 21.45
N PRO A 67 -31.17 -7.98 21.54
CA PRO A 67 -31.14 -7.05 22.65
C PRO A 67 -31.17 -7.79 23.98
N ASN A 68 -30.36 -7.34 24.94
CA ASN A 68 -30.36 -7.94 26.27
C ASN A 68 -31.70 -7.68 26.99
N PRO A 69 -32.17 -8.64 27.83
CA PRO A 69 -33.23 -8.32 28.76
C PRO A 69 -32.75 -7.28 29.77
N GLU A 70 -33.66 -6.38 30.13
CA GLU A 70 -33.43 -5.37 31.16
C GLU A 70 -34.16 -5.79 32.43
N VAL A 71 -33.45 -5.79 33.56
CA VAL A 71 -34.03 -6.04 34.88
C VAL A 71 -34.04 -4.69 35.63
N THR A 72 -35.23 -4.33 36.12
CA THR A 72 -35.43 -3.13 36.94
C THR A 72 -35.83 -3.53 38.34
N ALA A 73 -35.40 -2.80 39.34
CA ALA A 73 -35.85 -2.95 40.74
C ALA A 73 -35.95 -1.59 41.37
N ASP A 74 -37.14 -1.24 41.83
CA ASP A 74 -37.44 0.03 42.51
C ASP A 74 -37.79 -0.21 43.96
N VAL A 75 -37.14 0.49 44.84
CA VAL A 75 -37.35 0.46 46.30
C VAL A 75 -37.54 1.88 46.81
N ILE A 76 -38.31 2.04 47.91
CA ILE A 76 -38.41 3.35 48.58
C ILE A 76 -37.12 3.57 49.38
N ALA A 77 -36.35 4.59 49.02
CA ALA A 77 -35.13 4.96 49.73
C ALA A 77 -35.43 5.65 51.09
N TYR A 78 -36.44 6.47 51.10
CA TYR A 78 -36.88 7.18 52.31
C TYR A 78 -38.39 7.35 52.33
N GLU A 79 -39.07 6.95 53.41
CA GLU A 79 -40.49 7.12 53.66
C GLU A 79 -40.70 8.25 54.69
N ALA A 80 -41.12 9.38 54.21
CA ALA A 80 -41.25 10.57 55.03
C ALA A 80 -42.33 10.45 56.13
N GLN A 81 -43.39 9.64 55.91
CA GLN A 81 -44.47 9.49 56.88
C GLN A 81 -44.01 8.77 58.16
N ASN A 82 -43.09 7.81 58.05
CA ASN A 82 -42.62 7.00 59.15
C ASN A 82 -41.15 7.27 59.50
N ASP A 83 -40.51 8.26 58.88
CA ASP A 83 -39.08 8.60 59.06
C ASP A 83 -38.18 7.38 58.93
N LYS A 84 -38.38 6.56 57.88
CA LYS A 84 -37.63 5.31 57.69
C LYS A 84 -36.87 5.31 56.37
N TYR A 85 -35.59 4.94 56.46
CA TYR A 85 -34.76 4.65 55.29
C TYR A 85 -34.88 3.17 54.92
N PHE A 86 -35.01 2.88 53.64
CA PHE A 86 -35.12 1.52 53.07
C PHE A 86 -36.09 0.65 53.91
N PRO A 87 -37.33 1.08 54.10
CA PRO A 87 -38.26 0.32 54.92
C PRO A 87 -38.40 -1.11 54.38
N THR A 88 -38.35 -2.11 55.28
CA THR A 88 -38.45 -3.56 54.99
C THR A 88 -39.67 -4.13 55.70
N GLY A 89 -40.42 -5.03 55.00
CA GLY A 89 -41.59 -5.74 55.59
C GLY A 89 -42.85 -5.67 54.73
N ASN A 90 -43.96 -6.23 55.20
CA ASN A 90 -45.20 -6.37 54.40
C ASN A 90 -45.88 -5.07 54.00
N GLY A 91 -45.54 -3.95 54.62
CA GLY A 91 -46.08 -2.63 54.25
C GLY A 91 -45.28 -1.83 53.21
N ASN A 92 -44.25 -2.41 52.62
CA ASN A 92 -43.34 -1.66 51.74
C ASN A 92 -43.68 -1.77 50.27
N ASN A 93 -43.20 -0.73 49.53
CA ASN A 93 -43.28 -0.79 48.05
C ASN A 93 -42.01 -1.36 47.47
N PHE A 94 -42.16 -2.47 46.78
CA PHE A 94 -41.09 -3.10 46.01
C PHE A 94 -41.65 -3.43 44.63
N VAL A 95 -40.99 -2.93 43.60
CA VAL A 95 -41.32 -3.24 42.20
C VAL A 95 -40.09 -3.85 41.52
N ALA A 96 -40.26 -5.01 40.95
CA ALA A 96 -39.28 -5.66 40.09
C ALA A 96 -39.82 -5.85 38.69
N GLY A 97 -39.04 -5.59 37.68
CA GLY A 97 -39.43 -5.72 36.29
C GLY A 97 -38.40 -6.47 35.48
N LEU A 98 -38.85 -7.20 34.47
CA LEU A 98 -38.05 -7.81 33.40
C LEU A 98 -38.66 -7.38 32.08
N GLU A 99 -37.83 -6.72 31.26
CA GLU A 99 -38.22 -6.29 29.90
C GLU A 99 -37.38 -6.97 28.85
N GLN A 100 -37.98 -7.42 27.76
CA GLN A 100 -37.31 -7.98 26.60
C GLN A 100 -37.86 -7.38 25.31
N VAL A 101 -36.95 -6.71 24.54
CA VAL A 101 -37.29 -6.21 23.21
C VAL A 101 -37.12 -7.31 22.19
N ILE A 102 -38.16 -7.52 21.36
CA ILE A 102 -38.18 -8.44 20.23
C ILE A 102 -38.19 -7.63 18.94
N LEU A 103 -37.09 -7.70 18.18
CA LEU A 103 -36.95 -7.02 16.90
C LEU A 103 -37.87 -7.62 15.85
N MET A 104 -38.79 -6.82 15.34
CA MET A 104 -39.78 -7.24 14.35
C MET A 104 -39.40 -6.85 12.92
N GLY A 105 -40.18 -7.27 11.93
CA GLY A 105 -39.99 -6.88 10.54
C GLY A 105 -38.73 -7.44 9.85
N GLY A 106 -37.97 -8.29 10.52
CA GLY A 106 -36.72 -8.87 9.97
C GLY A 106 -35.57 -7.85 9.91
N LYS A 107 -35.56 -6.83 10.76
CA LYS A 107 -34.49 -5.82 10.89
C LYS A 107 -33.15 -6.48 11.13
N ARG A 108 -33.06 -7.39 12.13
CA ARG A 108 -31.84 -8.14 12.45
C ARG A 108 -31.30 -8.94 11.27
N ARG A 109 -32.18 -9.57 10.48
CA ARG A 109 -31.77 -10.29 9.28
C ARG A 109 -31.09 -9.33 8.29
N LYS A 110 -31.63 -8.13 8.07
CA LYS A 110 -31.04 -7.14 7.18
C LYS A 110 -29.73 -6.59 7.72
N GLN A 111 -29.58 -6.39 9.02
CA GLN A 111 -28.31 -6.03 9.66
C GLN A 111 -27.23 -7.08 9.44
N ILE A 112 -27.59 -8.38 9.58
CA ILE A 112 -26.65 -9.48 9.31
C ILE A 112 -26.25 -9.53 7.82
N GLU A 113 -27.20 -9.31 6.89
CA GLU A 113 -26.92 -9.27 5.45
C GLU A 113 -25.96 -8.12 5.10
N ILE A 114 -26.17 -6.93 5.67
CA ILE A 114 -25.28 -5.76 5.51
C ILE A 114 -23.89 -6.09 6.07
N ALA A 115 -23.78 -6.55 7.32
CA ALA A 115 -22.50 -6.88 7.93
C ALA A 115 -21.69 -7.93 7.14
N LYS A 116 -22.37 -8.88 6.48
CA LYS A 116 -21.72 -9.84 5.58
C LYS A 116 -21.19 -9.19 4.30
N LEU A 117 -21.91 -8.19 3.74
CA LEU A 117 -21.42 -7.43 2.60
C LEU A 117 -20.25 -6.55 2.99
N ASP A 118 -20.31 -5.91 4.15
CA ASP A 118 -19.22 -5.07 4.66
C ASP A 118 -17.92 -5.88 4.82
N LYS A 119 -18.03 -7.16 5.25
CA LYS A 119 -16.86 -8.06 5.25
C LYS A 119 -16.32 -8.31 3.84
N LYS A 120 -17.19 -8.55 2.83
CA LYS A 120 -16.77 -8.74 1.45
C LYS A 120 -16.14 -7.46 0.86
N ILE A 121 -16.64 -6.29 1.26
CA ILE A 121 -16.04 -4.99 0.89
C ILE A 121 -14.63 -4.90 1.47
N ALA A 122 -14.42 -5.22 2.75
CA ALA A 122 -13.10 -5.23 3.36
C ALA A 122 -12.13 -6.24 2.71
N GLU A 123 -12.63 -7.39 2.25
CA GLU A 123 -11.85 -8.37 1.46
C GLU A 123 -11.44 -7.79 0.09
N ALA A 124 -12.35 -7.10 -0.59
CA ALA A 124 -12.05 -6.42 -1.86
C ALA A 124 -11.05 -5.26 -1.68
N GLU A 125 -11.16 -4.51 -0.58
CA GLU A 125 -10.20 -3.45 -0.21
C GLU A 125 -8.80 -4.00 0.02
N LEU A 126 -8.66 -5.14 0.71
CA LEU A 126 -7.36 -5.80 0.89
C LEU A 126 -6.77 -6.22 -0.48
N THR A 127 -7.60 -6.76 -1.36
CA THR A 127 -7.16 -7.17 -2.69
C THR A 127 -6.71 -5.96 -3.54
N ASP A 128 -7.44 -4.83 -3.45
CA ASP A 128 -7.06 -3.60 -4.16
C ASP A 128 -5.80 -2.97 -3.59
N LEU A 129 -5.67 -2.91 -2.25
CA LEU A 129 -4.43 -2.47 -1.59
C LEU A 129 -3.23 -3.32 -2.03
N THR A 130 -3.41 -4.64 -2.07
CA THR A 130 -2.37 -5.58 -2.52
C THR A 130 -1.93 -5.26 -3.95
N ARG A 131 -2.87 -5.06 -4.87
CA ARG A 131 -2.61 -4.71 -6.26
C ARG A 131 -1.85 -3.38 -6.38
N ASN A 132 -2.25 -2.37 -5.62
CA ASN A 132 -1.60 -1.06 -5.62
C ASN A 132 -0.14 -1.15 -5.11
N LEU A 133 0.08 -1.83 -3.99
CA LEU A 133 1.42 -2.02 -3.42
C LEU A 133 2.32 -2.92 -4.28
N GLN A 134 1.76 -3.92 -4.97
CA GLN A 134 2.52 -4.72 -5.93
C GLN A 134 3.06 -3.86 -7.08
N LEU A 135 2.27 -2.94 -7.62
CA LEU A 135 2.77 -2.01 -8.64
C LEU A 135 3.92 -1.18 -8.11
N GLU A 136 3.82 -0.67 -6.87
CA GLU A 136 4.91 0.10 -6.26
C GLU A 136 6.18 -0.73 -6.09
N ILE A 137 6.06 -2.02 -5.72
CA ILE A 137 7.21 -2.94 -5.64
C ILE A 137 7.85 -3.11 -7.01
N TRP A 138 7.09 -3.40 -8.05
CA TRP A 138 7.63 -3.57 -9.40
C TRP A 138 8.33 -2.30 -9.90
N GLN A 139 7.72 -1.13 -9.70
CA GLN A 139 8.33 0.14 -10.08
C GLN A 139 9.64 0.41 -9.33
N SER A 140 9.64 0.22 -8.01
CA SER A 140 10.81 0.45 -7.18
C SER A 140 11.91 -0.58 -7.46
N PHE A 141 11.55 -1.87 -7.64
CA PHE A 141 12.49 -2.94 -7.98
C PHE A 141 13.19 -2.71 -9.32
N TYR A 142 12.42 -2.40 -10.38
CA TYR A 142 12.99 -2.14 -11.70
C TYR A 142 13.81 -0.84 -11.71
N THR A 143 13.37 0.20 -11.00
CA THR A 143 14.15 1.43 -10.86
C THR A 143 15.47 1.14 -10.15
N LEU A 144 15.44 0.45 -9.01
CA LEU A 144 16.64 0.08 -8.25
C LEU A 144 17.61 -0.75 -9.10
N HIS A 145 17.08 -1.74 -9.86
CA HIS A 145 17.90 -2.58 -10.74
C HIS A 145 18.65 -1.76 -11.79
N HIS A 146 17.93 -0.92 -12.52
CA HIS A 146 18.55 -0.12 -13.58
C HIS A 146 19.51 0.94 -13.02
N GLN A 147 19.24 1.48 -11.82
CA GLN A 147 20.18 2.36 -11.12
C GLN A 147 21.48 1.64 -10.73
N GLN A 148 21.36 0.42 -10.20
CA GLN A 148 22.53 -0.41 -9.89
C GLN A 148 23.39 -0.66 -11.14
N LYS A 149 22.74 -1.00 -12.26
CA LYS A 149 23.43 -1.19 -13.55
C LYS A 149 24.10 0.07 -14.06
N LEU A 150 23.45 1.21 -13.95
CA LEU A 150 23.99 2.49 -14.38
C LEU A 150 25.19 2.91 -13.53
N ILE A 151 25.12 2.74 -12.20
CA ILE A 151 26.26 3.03 -11.31
C ILE A 151 27.43 2.08 -11.56
N GLU A 152 27.17 0.81 -11.88
CA GLU A 152 28.23 -0.14 -12.30
C GLU A 152 28.96 0.39 -13.55
N LYS A 153 28.23 0.86 -14.56
CA LYS A 153 28.78 1.48 -15.78
C LYS A 153 29.60 2.74 -15.46
N TYR A 154 29.08 3.65 -14.65
CA TYR A 154 29.82 4.84 -14.22
C TYR A 154 31.12 4.49 -13.51
N ASN A 155 31.11 3.49 -12.63
CA ASN A 155 32.33 3.02 -11.95
C ASN A 155 33.39 2.53 -12.96
N GLY A 156 32.97 1.78 -13.98
CA GLY A 156 33.84 1.33 -15.05
C GLY A 156 34.43 2.48 -15.87
N LEU A 157 33.61 3.48 -16.21
CA LEU A 157 34.05 4.67 -16.95
C LEU A 157 35.03 5.52 -16.12
N LEU A 158 34.70 5.79 -14.86
CA LEU A 158 35.56 6.56 -13.95
C LEU A 158 36.91 5.87 -13.71
N SER A 159 36.94 4.55 -13.59
CA SER A 159 38.20 3.79 -13.46
C SER A 159 39.09 3.95 -14.70
N LYS A 160 38.52 3.87 -15.91
CA LYS A 160 39.25 4.12 -17.16
C LYS A 160 39.79 5.55 -17.25
N LEU A 161 38.96 6.54 -16.92
CA LEU A 161 39.36 7.96 -16.89
C LEU A 161 40.46 8.23 -15.87
N GLN A 162 40.39 7.65 -14.67
CA GLN A 162 41.42 7.80 -13.65
C GLN A 162 42.76 7.26 -14.12
N SER A 163 42.79 6.11 -14.80
CA SER A 163 44.00 5.55 -15.38
C SER A 163 44.62 6.46 -16.46
N LEU A 164 43.77 7.07 -17.29
CA LEU A 164 44.21 8.04 -18.31
C LEU A 164 44.75 9.32 -17.68
N ILE A 165 44.07 9.86 -16.66
CA ILE A 165 44.50 11.07 -15.93
C ILE A 165 45.90 10.84 -15.35
N THR A 166 46.14 9.72 -14.67
CA THR A 166 47.44 9.36 -14.10
C THR A 166 48.55 9.30 -15.17
N SER A 167 48.22 8.69 -16.34
CA SER A 167 49.15 8.65 -17.47
C SER A 167 49.47 10.04 -18.03
N TYR A 168 48.44 10.88 -18.19
CA TYR A 168 48.59 12.26 -18.69
C TYR A 168 49.36 13.17 -17.73
N GLU A 169 49.15 13.03 -16.42
CA GLU A 169 49.92 13.75 -15.39
C GLU A 169 51.42 13.47 -15.53
N ALA A 170 51.79 12.21 -15.74
CA ALA A 170 53.21 11.83 -15.96
C ALA A 170 53.78 12.41 -17.26
N GLN A 171 52.98 12.56 -18.32
CA GLN A 171 53.41 13.11 -19.61
C GLN A 171 53.49 14.66 -19.58
N VAL A 172 52.56 15.32 -18.89
CA VAL A 172 52.58 16.76 -18.67
C VAL A 172 53.84 17.17 -17.86
N ALA A 173 54.18 16.39 -16.83
CA ALA A 173 55.40 16.63 -16.05
C ALA A 173 56.68 16.51 -16.89
N LYS A 174 56.65 15.76 -18.01
CA LYS A 174 57.73 15.64 -18.98
C LYS A 174 57.62 16.67 -20.15
N ASN A 175 56.65 17.57 -20.11
CA ASN A 175 56.31 18.51 -21.20
C ASN A 175 55.95 17.83 -22.54
N ASN A 176 55.53 16.56 -22.54
CA ASN A 176 55.13 15.84 -23.74
C ASN A 176 53.67 16.09 -24.15
N ILE A 177 52.83 16.52 -23.20
CA ILE A 177 51.38 16.80 -23.42
C ILE A 177 51.07 18.17 -22.81
N ALA A 178 50.18 18.93 -23.45
CA ALA A 178 49.75 20.23 -22.98
C ALA A 178 48.89 20.12 -21.72
N LEU A 179 49.09 20.99 -20.75
CA LEU A 179 48.29 21.04 -19.50
C LEU A 179 46.79 21.20 -19.76
N LYS A 180 46.41 21.91 -20.83
CA LYS A 180 44.99 22.09 -21.23
C LYS A 180 44.29 20.76 -21.48
N ASP A 181 44.96 19.77 -22.04
CA ASP A 181 44.40 18.45 -22.35
C ASP A 181 44.18 17.63 -21.08
N LEU A 182 45.10 17.72 -20.12
CA LEU A 182 44.91 17.13 -18.79
C LEU A 182 43.72 17.76 -18.03
N VAL A 183 43.60 19.10 -18.09
CA VAL A 183 42.46 19.81 -17.46
C VAL A 183 41.15 19.40 -18.08
N ARG A 184 41.08 19.24 -19.42
CA ARG A 184 39.86 18.76 -20.10
C ARG A 184 39.49 17.33 -19.66
N LEU A 185 40.45 16.41 -19.58
CA LEU A 185 40.23 15.06 -19.11
C LEU A 185 39.73 15.02 -17.66
N LYS A 186 40.30 15.86 -16.78
CA LYS A 186 39.80 16.00 -15.40
C LYS A 186 38.39 16.60 -15.36
N SER A 187 38.03 17.48 -16.27
CA SER A 187 36.68 18.04 -16.36
C SER A 187 35.64 16.97 -16.75
N VAL A 188 35.95 16.08 -17.69
CA VAL A 188 35.11 14.92 -18.04
C VAL A 188 34.93 14.01 -16.84
N TYR A 189 36.00 13.71 -16.11
CA TYR A 189 35.92 12.91 -14.88
C TYR A 189 34.97 13.53 -13.84
N VAL A 190 35.09 14.82 -13.59
CA VAL A 190 34.22 15.53 -12.63
C VAL A 190 32.77 15.49 -13.06
N LYS A 191 32.48 15.71 -14.35
CA LYS A 191 31.10 15.60 -14.89
C LYS A 191 30.51 14.22 -14.64
N ILE A 192 31.19 13.15 -15.04
CA ILE A 192 30.69 11.77 -14.88
C ILE A 192 30.57 11.38 -13.41
N ASN A 193 31.50 11.86 -12.55
CA ASN A 193 31.37 11.62 -11.12
C ASN A 193 30.16 12.35 -10.50
N ASN A 194 29.81 13.53 -11.01
CA ASN A 194 28.58 14.23 -10.60
C ASN A 194 27.34 13.45 -11.05
N ASP A 195 27.28 13.03 -12.33
CA ASP A 195 26.18 12.22 -12.86
C ASP A 195 25.98 10.94 -12.01
N LYS A 196 27.09 10.24 -11.68
CA LYS A 196 27.05 9.09 -10.77
C LYS A 196 26.50 9.46 -9.39
N SER A 197 26.86 10.61 -8.85
CA SER A 197 26.41 11.06 -7.53
C SER A 197 24.88 11.30 -7.52
N GLU A 198 24.35 11.91 -8.57
CA GLU A 198 22.90 12.11 -8.75
C GLU A 198 22.15 10.77 -8.81
N GLU A 199 22.63 9.84 -9.63
CA GLU A 199 22.02 8.52 -9.75
C GLU A 199 22.16 7.67 -8.45
N THR A 200 23.23 7.89 -7.68
CA THR A 200 23.40 7.26 -6.37
C THR A 200 22.37 7.77 -5.35
N ALA A 201 22.00 9.05 -5.41
CA ALA A 201 20.95 9.59 -4.56
C ALA A 201 19.59 8.92 -4.87
N VAL A 202 19.24 8.75 -6.14
CA VAL A 202 18.04 8.01 -6.57
C VAL A 202 18.08 6.56 -6.10
N LEU A 203 19.24 5.89 -6.20
CA LEU A 203 19.40 4.51 -5.71
C LEU A 203 19.11 4.40 -4.21
N ILE A 204 19.62 5.33 -3.40
CA ILE A 204 19.39 5.34 -1.95
C ILE A 204 17.91 5.53 -1.62
N GLU A 205 17.23 6.41 -2.33
CA GLU A 205 15.79 6.66 -2.16
C GLU A 205 14.96 5.40 -2.51
N GLU A 206 15.21 4.79 -3.67
CA GLU A 206 14.49 3.58 -4.09
C GLU A 206 14.82 2.37 -3.21
N GLN A 207 16.06 2.26 -2.71
CA GLN A 207 16.44 1.26 -1.73
C GLN A 207 15.62 1.39 -0.43
N SER A 208 15.46 2.62 0.06
CA SER A 208 14.66 2.91 1.25
C SER A 208 13.18 2.58 1.02
N LYS A 209 12.63 3.00 -0.11
CA LYS A 209 11.24 2.73 -0.49
C LYS A 209 10.95 1.23 -0.59
N LEU A 210 11.83 0.49 -1.26
CA LEU A 210 11.68 -0.96 -1.40
C LEU A 210 11.77 -1.66 -0.04
N ASN A 211 12.69 -1.25 0.85
CA ASN A 211 12.79 -1.77 2.20
C ASN A 211 11.49 -1.58 3.01
N ILE A 212 10.86 -0.41 2.90
CA ILE A 212 9.56 -0.13 3.56
C ILE A 212 8.48 -1.07 3.02
N LEU A 213 8.41 -1.24 1.69
CA LEU A 213 7.44 -2.12 1.06
C LEU A 213 7.63 -3.59 1.46
N LEU A 214 8.88 -4.04 1.56
CA LEU A 214 9.22 -5.42 1.94
C LEU A 214 9.23 -5.67 3.44
N GLY A 215 9.08 -4.63 4.28
CA GLY A 215 9.17 -4.74 5.74
C GLY A 215 10.56 -5.20 6.22
N THR A 216 11.63 -4.73 5.56
CA THR A 216 13.02 -5.11 5.83
C THR A 216 13.91 -3.88 6.03
N ASN A 217 15.15 -4.10 6.49
CA ASN A 217 16.17 -3.05 6.58
C ASN A 217 17.53 -3.64 6.16
N VAL A 218 17.64 -3.99 4.88
CA VAL A 218 18.81 -4.64 4.29
C VAL A 218 19.26 -3.89 3.04
N THR A 219 20.50 -4.08 2.61
CA THR A 219 20.95 -3.62 1.30
C THR A 219 20.51 -4.61 0.23
N ILE A 220 19.59 -4.21 -0.64
CA ILE A 220 19.01 -5.08 -1.68
C ILE A 220 19.87 -4.99 -2.93
N GLN A 221 20.38 -6.13 -3.38
CA GLN A 221 20.95 -6.32 -4.72
C GLN A 221 19.90 -7.00 -5.59
N THR A 222 19.55 -6.39 -6.70
CA THR A 222 18.51 -6.94 -7.57
C THR A 222 19.12 -7.83 -8.64
N VAL A 223 18.49 -8.99 -8.85
CA VAL A 223 18.80 -9.86 -10.00
C VAL A 223 17.62 -9.83 -10.96
N TYR A 224 17.92 -9.42 -12.18
CA TYR A 224 16.98 -9.35 -13.27
C TYR A 224 17.69 -9.78 -14.54
N THR A 225 17.16 -10.76 -15.25
CA THR A 225 17.76 -11.23 -16.48
C THR A 225 17.29 -10.35 -17.63
N GLY A 226 18.21 -9.72 -18.36
CA GLY A 226 17.90 -8.78 -19.45
C GLY A 226 17.06 -9.39 -20.60
N SER A 227 16.81 -10.71 -20.57
CA SER A 227 15.85 -11.40 -21.45
C SER A 227 14.40 -10.90 -21.25
N ASP A 228 14.08 -10.33 -20.09
CA ASP A 228 12.70 -9.94 -19.75
C ASP A 228 12.25 -8.73 -20.58
N ALA A 229 13.13 -7.76 -20.87
CA ALA A 229 12.81 -6.64 -21.76
C ALA A 229 12.49 -7.10 -23.20
N VAL A 230 13.25 -8.09 -23.71
CA VAL A 230 12.99 -8.71 -25.01
C VAL A 230 11.66 -9.46 -24.97
N SER A 231 11.38 -10.19 -23.90
CA SER A 231 10.13 -10.93 -23.73
C SER A 231 8.93 -10.01 -23.68
N TYR A 232 9.02 -8.86 -23.00
CA TYR A 232 7.95 -7.86 -22.95
C TYR A 232 7.70 -7.25 -24.33
N ALA A 233 8.74 -6.86 -25.05
CA ALA A 233 8.64 -6.29 -26.40
C ALA A 233 8.11 -7.29 -27.45
N GLY A 234 8.20 -8.59 -27.19
CA GLY A 234 7.73 -9.66 -28.08
C GLY A 234 6.26 -10.06 -27.87
N LYS A 235 5.63 -9.68 -26.74
CA LYS A 235 4.25 -10.06 -26.45
C LYS A 235 3.24 -9.06 -27.06
N PRO A 236 2.33 -9.50 -27.94
CA PRO A 236 1.26 -8.64 -28.44
C PRO A 236 0.25 -8.39 -27.30
N VAL A 237 -0.10 -7.15 -27.08
CA VAL A 237 -1.18 -6.72 -26.18
C VAL A 237 -2.32 -6.16 -27.04
N LEU A 238 -3.52 -6.70 -26.84
CA LEU A 238 -4.72 -6.23 -27.53
C LEU A 238 -5.54 -5.37 -26.56
N TYR A 239 -5.88 -4.16 -26.97
CA TYR A 239 -6.62 -3.21 -26.15
C TYR A 239 -7.93 -3.79 -25.60
N ASP A 240 -8.76 -4.36 -26.48
CA ASP A 240 -10.06 -4.91 -26.07
C ASP A 240 -9.93 -6.08 -25.07
N PHE A 241 -8.88 -6.88 -25.22
CA PHE A 241 -8.62 -7.99 -24.29
C PHE A 241 -8.28 -7.47 -22.89
N ILE A 242 -7.34 -6.52 -22.78
CA ILE A 242 -6.96 -5.97 -21.48
C ILE A 242 -8.09 -5.14 -20.84
N LEU A 243 -8.92 -4.46 -21.65
CA LEU A 243 -10.07 -3.72 -21.15
C LEU A 243 -11.11 -4.67 -20.53
N ASN A 244 -11.44 -5.77 -21.21
CA ASN A 244 -12.38 -6.76 -20.70
C ASN A 244 -11.86 -7.41 -19.43
N GLN A 245 -10.59 -7.83 -19.40
CA GLN A 245 -9.95 -8.34 -18.18
C GLN A 245 -10.05 -7.34 -17.01
N SER A 246 -9.79 -6.05 -17.27
CA SER A 246 -9.86 -5.01 -16.26
C SER A 246 -11.26 -4.86 -15.68
N LEU A 247 -12.29 -4.87 -16.51
CA LEU A 247 -13.68 -4.74 -16.06
C LEU A 247 -14.21 -5.99 -15.31
N GLU A 248 -13.59 -7.14 -15.53
CA GLU A 248 -13.94 -8.40 -14.85
C GLU A 248 -13.17 -8.60 -13.54
N ASN A 249 -11.86 -8.32 -13.53
CA ASN A 249 -10.98 -8.77 -12.45
C ASN A 249 -10.60 -7.68 -11.45
N ARG A 250 -10.86 -6.41 -11.72
CA ARG A 250 -10.42 -5.33 -10.83
C ARG A 250 -11.19 -5.30 -9.52
N PRO A 251 -10.49 -5.38 -8.38
CA PRO A 251 -11.12 -5.42 -7.05
C PRO A 251 -11.80 -4.10 -6.67
N ASP A 252 -11.31 -2.95 -7.11
CA ASP A 252 -11.91 -1.64 -6.86
C ASP A 252 -13.29 -1.48 -7.54
N LEU A 253 -13.50 -2.07 -8.73
CA LEU A 253 -14.82 -2.12 -9.35
C LEU A 253 -15.74 -3.12 -8.64
N SER A 254 -15.19 -4.25 -8.20
CA SER A 254 -15.94 -5.23 -7.39
C SER A 254 -16.42 -4.63 -6.08
N GLN A 255 -15.54 -3.89 -5.37
CA GLN A 255 -15.87 -3.13 -4.18
C GLN A 255 -17.04 -2.16 -4.43
N ALA A 256 -16.95 -1.31 -5.45
CA ALA A 256 -17.99 -0.35 -5.78
C ALA A 256 -19.35 -1.01 -6.08
N LYS A 257 -19.35 -2.19 -6.72
CA LYS A 257 -20.57 -2.98 -6.95
C LYS A 257 -21.15 -3.51 -5.63
N LEU A 258 -20.33 -4.01 -4.71
CA LEU A 258 -20.76 -4.45 -3.39
C LEU A 258 -21.34 -3.31 -2.53
N GLU A 259 -20.80 -2.10 -2.66
CA GLU A 259 -21.31 -0.89 -1.98
C GLU A 259 -22.74 -0.54 -2.46
N ILE A 260 -23.05 -0.69 -3.76
CA ILE A 260 -24.44 -0.55 -4.24
C ILE A 260 -25.35 -1.61 -3.59
N GLU A 261 -24.90 -2.85 -3.47
CA GLU A 261 -25.69 -3.90 -2.83
C GLU A 261 -25.92 -3.60 -1.35
N SER A 262 -24.89 -3.14 -0.62
CA SER A 262 -25.00 -2.70 0.77
C SER A 262 -25.99 -1.53 0.91
N ALA A 263 -25.90 -0.52 0.03
CA ALA A 263 -26.85 0.59 0.01
C ALA A 263 -28.31 0.16 -0.25
N LYS A 264 -28.55 -0.79 -1.17
CA LYS A 264 -29.87 -1.37 -1.41
C LYS A 264 -30.44 -2.08 -0.16
N LEU A 265 -29.60 -2.84 0.54
CA LEU A 265 -29.98 -3.49 1.78
C LEU A 265 -30.27 -2.47 2.88
N ASN A 266 -29.50 -1.36 2.94
CA ASN A 266 -29.75 -0.29 3.88
C ASN A 266 -31.09 0.41 3.62
N VAL A 267 -31.45 0.68 2.35
CA VAL A 267 -32.81 1.17 2.01
C VAL A 267 -33.89 0.23 2.54
N SER A 268 -33.68 -1.09 2.36
CA SER A 268 -34.60 -2.11 2.87
C SER A 268 -34.66 -2.09 4.41
N LEU A 269 -33.51 -1.95 5.09
CA LEU A 269 -33.45 -1.85 6.55
C LEU A 269 -34.20 -0.61 7.04
N GLN A 270 -33.95 0.57 6.44
CA GLN A 270 -34.62 1.82 6.84
C GLN A 270 -36.14 1.73 6.65
N LYS A 271 -36.64 1.06 5.60
CA LYS A 271 -38.08 0.79 5.45
C LYS A 271 -38.62 -0.11 6.56
N LYS A 272 -37.83 -1.12 7.01
CA LYS A 272 -38.22 -2.05 8.08
C LYS A 272 -38.16 -1.43 9.47
N GLN A 273 -37.43 -0.33 9.67
CA GLN A 273 -37.46 0.44 10.92
C GLN A 273 -38.85 1.03 11.23
N ASN A 274 -39.70 1.20 10.21
CA ASN A 274 -41.09 1.60 10.38
C ASN A 274 -41.96 0.54 11.05
N ILE A 275 -41.54 -0.72 11.08
CA ILE A 275 -42.26 -1.79 11.75
C ILE A 275 -41.90 -1.75 13.22
N PRO A 276 -42.88 -1.54 14.14
CA PRO A 276 -42.57 -1.44 15.56
C PRO A 276 -42.03 -2.75 16.11
N ASP A 277 -41.12 -2.65 17.06
CA ASP A 277 -40.64 -3.78 17.85
C ASP A 277 -41.63 -4.05 19.00
N ILE A 278 -41.64 -5.26 19.50
CA ILE A 278 -42.49 -5.67 20.61
C ILE A 278 -41.63 -5.74 21.87
N THR A 279 -42.05 -5.06 22.93
CA THR A 279 -41.46 -5.19 24.25
C THR A 279 -42.33 -6.08 25.11
N LEU A 280 -41.81 -7.22 25.52
CA LEU A 280 -42.48 -8.09 26.50
C LEU A 280 -42.01 -7.66 27.90
N ARG A 281 -42.98 -7.55 28.82
CA ARG A 281 -42.75 -7.14 30.20
C ARG A 281 -43.33 -8.19 31.16
N ALA A 282 -42.54 -8.53 32.18
CA ALA A 282 -43.02 -9.27 33.32
C ALA A 282 -42.64 -8.47 34.59
N GLY A 283 -43.55 -8.32 35.50
CA GLY A 283 -43.34 -7.53 36.71
C GLY A 283 -43.89 -8.19 37.97
N TYR A 284 -43.19 -7.94 39.06
CA TYR A 284 -43.68 -8.18 40.41
C TYR A 284 -43.85 -6.85 41.10
N ASN A 285 -45.00 -6.66 41.76
CA ASN A 285 -45.36 -5.46 42.45
C ASN A 285 -45.91 -5.76 43.83
N GLN A 286 -45.36 -5.13 44.85
CA GLN A 286 -45.90 -5.13 46.21
C GLN A 286 -46.02 -3.66 46.63
N GLN A 287 -47.24 -3.21 46.95
CA GLN A 287 -47.52 -1.84 47.38
C GLN A 287 -48.28 -1.84 48.70
N GLY A 288 -47.50 -1.72 49.75
CA GLY A 288 -48.06 -1.71 51.10
C GLY A 288 -48.88 -2.97 51.39
N ASP A 289 -49.83 -2.83 52.33
CA ASP A 289 -50.80 -3.93 52.68
C ASP A 289 -51.96 -4.06 51.67
N ALA A 290 -52.10 -3.09 50.75
CA ALA A 290 -53.26 -3.05 49.80
C ALA A 290 -53.07 -4.01 48.61
N PHE A 291 -51.82 -4.21 48.17
CA PHE A 291 -51.51 -5.07 46.97
C PHE A 291 -50.32 -6.00 47.32
N LEU A 292 -50.61 -7.13 47.88
CA LEU A 292 -49.58 -8.13 48.19
C LEU A 292 -49.38 -9.10 47.00
N HIS A 293 -48.12 -9.28 46.62
CA HIS A 293 -47.69 -10.29 45.63
C HIS A 293 -48.40 -10.27 44.26
N GLN A 294 -48.41 -9.08 43.61
CA GLN A 294 -48.99 -8.97 42.28
C GLN A 294 -47.97 -9.29 41.20
N TYR A 295 -48.36 -10.14 40.27
CA TYR A 295 -47.57 -10.50 39.07
C TYR A 295 -48.26 -9.89 37.86
N ASN A 296 -47.49 -9.11 37.07
CA ASN A 296 -48.00 -8.40 35.90
C ASN A 296 -47.30 -8.90 34.63
N LEU A 297 -48.08 -9.15 33.58
CA LEU A 297 -47.54 -9.38 32.23
C LEU A 297 -48.05 -8.28 31.33
N GLY A 298 -47.14 -7.71 30.51
CA GLY A 298 -47.46 -6.62 29.62
C GLY A 298 -46.80 -6.75 28.26
N ILE A 299 -47.42 -6.10 27.29
CA ILE A 299 -46.86 -5.98 25.93
C ILE A 299 -46.84 -4.49 25.61
N GLY A 300 -45.67 -3.95 25.20
CA GLY A 300 -45.50 -2.60 24.70
C GLY A 300 -45.23 -2.64 23.18
N ILE A 301 -45.99 -1.80 22.44
CA ILE A 301 -45.81 -1.63 21.00
C ILE A 301 -45.79 -0.14 20.70
N PRO A 302 -44.65 0.48 20.31
CA PRO A 302 -44.63 1.88 19.90
C PRO A 302 -45.34 2.05 18.56
N LEU A 303 -46.33 2.91 18.49
CA LEU A 303 -47.08 3.14 17.25
C LEU A 303 -46.40 4.24 16.41
N PRO A 304 -46.03 3.96 15.15
CA PRO A 304 -45.32 4.92 14.28
C PRO A 304 -46.31 5.93 13.67
N ILE A 305 -46.91 6.79 14.50
CA ILE A 305 -47.91 7.78 14.07
C ILE A 305 -47.20 9.03 13.47
N PHE A 306 -46.22 9.57 14.18
CA PHE A 306 -45.51 10.79 13.80
C PHE A 306 -44.17 10.48 13.13
N ASP A 307 -43.32 9.64 13.75
CA ASP A 307 -42.08 9.17 13.17
C ASP A 307 -42.28 7.88 12.38
N ARG A 308 -42.19 8.02 11.07
CA ARG A 308 -42.26 6.91 10.09
C ARG A 308 -40.94 6.72 9.36
N ASN A 309 -39.84 7.15 9.95
CA ASN A 309 -38.47 7.00 9.40
C ASN A 309 -38.32 7.56 7.96
N ARG A 310 -39.17 8.51 7.53
CA ARG A 310 -39.21 8.98 6.14
C ARG A 310 -37.90 9.63 5.71
N GLY A 311 -37.30 10.44 6.58
CA GLY A 311 -36.03 11.11 6.33
C GLY A 311 -34.89 10.14 6.08
N ASN A 312 -34.74 9.13 6.93
CA ASN A 312 -33.69 8.11 6.78
C ASN A 312 -33.92 7.23 5.53
N ILE A 313 -35.19 6.91 5.21
CA ILE A 313 -35.53 6.20 3.96
C ILE A 313 -35.11 7.02 2.74
N GLN A 314 -35.40 8.33 2.73
CA GLN A 314 -35.01 9.22 1.63
C GLN A 314 -33.49 9.34 1.53
N SER A 315 -32.80 9.54 2.65
CA SER A 315 -31.34 9.61 2.71
C SER A 315 -30.71 8.31 2.17
N ALA A 316 -31.20 7.15 2.60
CA ALA A 316 -30.71 5.86 2.11
C ALA A 316 -30.90 5.67 0.60
N LYS A 317 -32.02 6.15 0.03
CA LYS A 317 -32.24 6.13 -1.44
C LYS A 317 -31.26 7.02 -2.17
N ILE A 318 -31.00 8.22 -1.67
CA ILE A 318 -30.01 9.16 -2.24
C ILE A 318 -28.61 8.52 -2.20
N THR A 319 -28.24 7.90 -1.08
CA THR A 319 -26.99 7.15 -0.97
C THR A 319 -26.90 6.03 -2.03
N GLN A 320 -27.98 5.28 -2.25
CA GLN A 320 -28.00 4.24 -3.29
C GLN A 320 -27.79 4.84 -4.70
N GLU A 321 -28.43 5.96 -5.00
CA GLU A 321 -28.23 6.67 -6.28
C GLU A 321 -26.79 7.18 -6.42
N GLN A 322 -26.22 7.72 -5.35
CA GLN A 322 -24.81 8.15 -5.28
C GLN A 322 -23.86 6.98 -5.60
N GLN A 323 -24.04 5.82 -4.96
CA GLN A 323 -23.20 4.65 -5.23
C GLN A 323 -23.35 4.15 -6.69
N THR A 324 -24.54 4.29 -7.27
CA THR A 324 -24.72 3.97 -8.70
C THR A 324 -23.87 4.88 -9.60
N LYS A 325 -23.77 6.17 -9.26
CA LYS A 325 -22.89 7.10 -9.98
C LYS A 325 -21.41 6.81 -9.75
N ASN A 326 -21.04 6.39 -8.54
CA ASN A 326 -19.66 5.99 -8.20
C ASN A 326 -19.21 4.80 -9.06
N VAL A 327 -20.08 3.79 -9.27
CA VAL A 327 -19.75 2.66 -10.17
C VAL A 327 -19.53 3.15 -11.61
N SER A 328 -20.40 4.04 -12.11
CA SER A 328 -20.22 4.59 -13.47
C SER A 328 -18.92 5.38 -13.60
N TYR A 329 -18.58 6.18 -12.56
CA TYR A 329 -17.33 6.90 -12.50
C TYR A 329 -16.13 5.93 -12.50
N LYS A 330 -16.18 4.89 -11.67
CA LYS A 330 -15.11 3.87 -11.57
C LYS A 330 -14.90 3.13 -12.91
N GLN A 331 -15.98 2.80 -13.62
CA GLN A 331 -15.87 2.21 -14.95
C GLN A 331 -15.17 3.14 -15.95
N LEU A 332 -15.53 4.43 -15.95
CA LEU A 332 -14.87 5.43 -16.80
C LEU A 332 -13.40 5.60 -16.44
N GLU A 333 -13.10 5.65 -15.14
CA GLU A 333 -11.72 5.72 -14.64
C GLU A 333 -10.89 4.52 -15.12
N ILE A 334 -11.42 3.31 -15.01
CA ILE A 334 -10.77 2.07 -15.48
C ILE A 334 -10.50 2.14 -16.98
N GLN A 335 -11.49 2.53 -17.78
CA GLN A 335 -11.33 2.65 -19.25
C GLN A 335 -10.17 3.60 -19.61
N ASN A 336 -10.09 4.75 -18.93
CA ASN A 336 -9.03 5.72 -19.20
C ASN A 336 -7.66 5.24 -18.70
N GLN A 337 -7.59 4.58 -17.55
CA GLN A 337 -6.35 3.99 -17.04
C GLN A 337 -5.82 2.89 -17.97
N VAL A 338 -6.70 2.02 -18.47
CA VAL A 338 -6.34 0.97 -19.42
C VAL A 338 -5.85 1.57 -20.73
N LEU A 339 -6.53 2.60 -21.25
CA LEU A 339 -6.10 3.28 -22.48
C LEU A 339 -4.70 3.90 -22.32
N ALA A 340 -4.48 4.60 -21.20
CA ALA A 340 -3.19 5.22 -20.92
C ALA A 340 -2.07 4.17 -20.76
N ALA A 341 -2.34 3.06 -20.05
CA ALA A 341 -1.38 1.97 -19.87
C ALA A 341 -1.04 1.30 -21.22
N TYR A 342 -2.04 1.03 -22.05
CA TYR A 342 -1.87 0.48 -23.38
C TYR A 342 -1.01 1.37 -24.28
N GLN A 343 -1.32 2.67 -24.34
CA GLN A 343 -0.56 3.63 -25.14
C GLN A 343 0.89 3.77 -24.65
N ASN A 344 1.10 3.83 -23.32
CA ASN A 344 2.45 3.89 -22.74
C ASN A 344 3.24 2.62 -23.00
N PHE A 345 2.61 1.44 -22.90
CA PHE A 345 3.27 0.18 -23.18
C PHE A 345 3.67 0.10 -24.67
N THR A 346 2.76 0.39 -25.60
CA THR A 346 3.04 0.38 -27.05
C THR A 346 4.19 1.34 -27.38
N ARG A 347 4.14 2.59 -26.87
CA ARG A 347 5.21 3.56 -27.05
C ARG A 347 6.55 3.05 -26.51
N SER A 348 6.56 2.44 -25.31
CA SER A 348 7.78 1.93 -24.71
C SER A 348 8.37 0.74 -25.47
N VAL A 349 7.52 -0.11 -26.05
CA VAL A 349 7.95 -1.21 -26.94
C VAL A 349 8.59 -0.66 -28.20
N ASP A 350 7.98 0.31 -28.86
CA ASP A 350 8.50 0.92 -30.08
C ASP A 350 9.83 1.63 -29.82
N GLU A 351 9.93 2.41 -28.72
CA GLU A 351 11.15 3.08 -28.30
C GLU A 351 12.28 2.09 -28.00
N TYR A 352 11.97 1.00 -27.27
CA TYR A 352 12.95 -0.06 -27.00
C TYR A 352 13.43 -0.73 -28.31
N LYS A 353 12.53 -1.08 -29.24
CA LYS A 353 12.89 -1.70 -30.53
C LYS A 353 13.78 -0.78 -31.36
N ASN A 354 13.44 0.51 -31.43
CA ASN A 354 14.20 1.51 -32.21
C ASN A 354 15.62 1.68 -31.62
N ILE A 355 15.73 1.87 -30.30
CA ILE A 355 17.04 2.03 -29.65
C ILE A 355 17.87 0.75 -29.76
N ASN A 356 17.27 -0.42 -29.53
CA ASN A 356 17.98 -1.68 -29.62
C ASN A 356 18.46 -1.99 -31.06
N ALA A 357 17.75 -1.51 -32.09
CA ALA A 357 18.19 -1.63 -33.47
C ALA A 357 19.38 -0.72 -33.82
N ILE A 358 19.48 0.44 -33.16
CA ILE A 358 20.58 1.42 -33.38
C ILE A 358 21.81 1.05 -32.56
N ILE A 359 21.63 0.65 -31.30
CA ILE A 359 22.71 0.33 -30.36
C ILE A 359 23.06 -1.16 -30.44
N ASN A 360 23.39 -1.65 -31.62
CA ASN A 360 23.90 -3.00 -31.78
C ASN A 360 25.29 -3.17 -31.13
N GLN A 361 25.82 -4.39 -31.09
CA GLN A 361 27.06 -4.85 -30.44
C GLN A 361 28.31 -3.99 -30.77
N ASP A 362 28.21 -3.09 -31.72
CA ASP A 362 29.28 -2.19 -32.16
C ASP A 362 29.59 -1.05 -31.16
N PHE A 363 28.65 -0.64 -30.31
CA PHE A 363 28.83 0.54 -29.43
C PHE A 363 30.00 0.37 -28.44
N ASP A 364 30.07 -0.78 -27.79
CA ASP A 364 31.17 -1.09 -26.84
C ASP A 364 32.49 -1.38 -27.61
N ALA A 365 32.41 -1.97 -28.79
CA ALA A 365 33.58 -2.22 -29.64
C ALA A 365 34.18 -0.89 -30.13
N VAL A 366 33.33 0.04 -30.59
CA VAL A 366 33.77 1.39 -31.02
C VAL A 366 34.34 2.17 -29.84
N PHE A 367 33.71 2.13 -28.65
CA PHE A 367 34.24 2.76 -27.46
C PHE A 367 35.65 2.26 -27.11
N ASN A 368 35.84 0.95 -27.09
CA ASN A 368 37.15 0.34 -26.83
C ASN A 368 38.17 0.69 -27.93
N GLY A 369 37.75 0.75 -29.18
CA GLY A 369 38.56 1.19 -30.32
C GLY A 369 39.03 2.64 -30.18
N ILE A 370 38.13 3.57 -29.88
CA ILE A 370 38.42 5.00 -29.64
C ILE A 370 39.37 5.16 -28.44
N ASN A 371 39.11 4.46 -27.34
CA ASN A 371 39.98 4.51 -26.15
C ASN A 371 41.41 4.02 -26.48
N THR A 372 41.54 2.93 -27.23
CA THR A 372 42.82 2.37 -27.66
C THR A 372 43.57 3.34 -28.61
N ASN A 373 42.87 3.94 -29.58
CA ASN A 373 43.47 4.90 -30.53
C ASN A 373 43.84 6.21 -29.83
N PHE A 374 43.05 6.66 -28.85
CA PHE A 374 43.43 7.80 -28.04
C PHE A 374 44.74 7.57 -27.25
N GLN A 375 44.88 6.39 -26.63
CA GLN A 375 46.14 6.03 -25.94
C GLN A 375 47.35 5.96 -26.87
N LYS A 376 47.15 5.66 -28.17
CA LYS A 376 48.18 5.65 -29.21
C LYS A 376 48.45 7.04 -29.81
N GLY A 377 47.67 8.06 -29.42
CA GLY A 377 47.81 9.43 -29.95
C GLY A 377 47.14 9.64 -31.33
N ASN A 378 46.34 8.67 -31.81
CA ASN A 378 45.69 8.73 -33.12
C ASN A 378 44.32 9.46 -33.07
N VAL A 379 43.80 9.75 -31.88
CA VAL A 379 42.56 10.49 -31.64
C VAL A 379 42.92 11.69 -30.77
N SER A 380 42.37 12.85 -31.09
CA SER A 380 42.63 14.08 -30.31
C SER A 380 41.85 14.05 -28.98
N MET A 381 42.32 14.86 -27.99
CA MET A 381 41.65 15.01 -26.70
C MET A 381 40.21 15.52 -26.86
N ILE A 382 39.95 16.38 -27.82
CA ILE A 382 38.60 16.94 -28.07
C ILE A 382 37.67 15.81 -28.57
N GLU A 383 38.09 15.10 -29.60
CA GLU A 383 37.33 13.98 -30.16
C GLU A 383 37.07 12.86 -29.12
N PHE A 384 38.08 12.54 -28.32
CA PHE A 384 37.93 11.57 -27.21
C PHE A 384 36.90 12.03 -26.20
N ALA A 385 37.00 13.28 -25.72
CA ALA A 385 36.09 13.80 -24.70
C ALA A 385 34.64 13.87 -25.22
N ASP A 386 34.44 14.38 -26.42
CA ASP A 386 33.10 14.47 -27.05
C ASP A 386 32.47 13.08 -27.25
N PHE A 387 33.27 12.11 -27.76
CA PHE A 387 32.81 10.74 -27.90
C PHE A 387 32.51 10.06 -26.57
N PHE A 388 33.34 10.30 -25.54
CA PHE A 388 33.16 9.73 -24.23
C PHE A 388 31.87 10.24 -23.55
N GLU A 389 31.58 11.52 -23.66
CA GLU A 389 30.33 12.11 -23.17
C GLU A 389 29.12 11.57 -23.92
N ALA A 390 29.15 11.53 -25.28
CA ALA A 390 28.07 10.98 -26.09
C ALA A 390 27.82 9.49 -25.78
N TYR A 391 28.88 8.69 -25.57
CA TYR A 391 28.77 7.30 -25.19
C TYR A 391 28.09 7.15 -23.81
N ASN A 392 28.46 7.99 -22.82
CA ASN A 392 27.87 7.98 -21.49
C ASN A 392 26.37 8.31 -21.55
N GLU A 393 26.00 9.37 -22.29
CA GLU A 393 24.59 9.76 -22.49
C GLU A 393 23.78 8.65 -23.15
N ALA A 394 24.30 8.01 -24.20
CA ALA A 394 23.65 6.89 -24.88
C ALA A 394 23.44 5.69 -23.96
N GLN A 395 24.42 5.35 -23.13
CA GLN A 395 24.31 4.24 -22.17
C GLN A 395 23.25 4.51 -21.08
N THR A 396 23.17 5.75 -20.62
CA THR A 396 22.16 6.20 -19.66
C THR A 396 20.76 6.08 -20.27
N GLU A 397 20.61 6.50 -21.52
CA GLU A 397 19.35 6.44 -22.25
C GLU A 397 18.87 4.99 -22.51
N VAL A 398 19.78 4.06 -22.84
CA VAL A 398 19.48 2.63 -22.97
C VAL A 398 18.91 2.06 -21.68
N GLU A 399 19.53 2.35 -20.53
CA GLU A 399 19.02 1.85 -19.24
C GLU A 399 17.68 2.51 -18.88
N ARG A 400 17.48 3.79 -19.20
CA ARG A 400 16.19 4.48 -19.05
C ARG A 400 15.07 3.79 -19.82
N VAL A 401 15.32 3.46 -21.09
CA VAL A 401 14.31 2.83 -21.96
C VAL A 401 13.96 1.41 -21.50
N LYS A 402 14.97 0.62 -21.11
CA LYS A 402 14.73 -0.71 -20.53
C LYS A 402 13.89 -0.64 -19.25
N LYS A 403 14.21 0.29 -18.35
CA LYS A 403 13.43 0.57 -17.15
C LYS A 403 11.98 0.92 -17.48
N GLN A 404 11.77 1.85 -18.42
CA GLN A 404 10.43 2.29 -18.80
C GLN A 404 9.60 1.15 -19.38
N LEU A 405 10.18 0.29 -20.21
CA LEU A 405 9.49 -0.88 -20.75
C LEU A 405 9.06 -1.85 -19.64
N ALA A 406 9.95 -2.14 -18.69
CA ALA A 406 9.63 -3.01 -17.56
C ALA A 406 8.50 -2.44 -16.69
N ILE A 407 8.55 -1.14 -16.39
CA ILE A 407 7.49 -0.44 -15.63
C ILE A 407 6.18 -0.41 -16.43
N ALA A 408 6.21 -0.20 -17.76
CA ALA A 408 5.02 -0.22 -18.59
C ALA A 408 4.37 -1.61 -18.64
N ALA A 409 5.16 -2.69 -18.68
CA ALA A 409 4.65 -4.06 -18.58
C ALA A 409 3.98 -4.31 -17.21
N ALA A 410 4.61 -3.88 -16.10
CA ALA A 410 4.04 -3.95 -14.76
C ALA A 410 2.71 -3.15 -14.68
N GLN A 411 2.62 -2.01 -15.36
CA GLN A 411 1.41 -1.20 -15.43
C GLN A 411 0.25 -1.93 -16.14
N ILE A 412 0.52 -2.74 -17.17
CA ILE A 412 -0.51 -3.59 -17.81
C ILE A 412 -1.04 -4.61 -16.79
N ASN A 413 -0.17 -5.30 -16.03
CA ASN A 413 -0.59 -6.22 -14.98
C ASN A 413 -1.47 -5.52 -13.94
N TYR A 414 -1.08 -4.33 -13.52
CA TYR A 414 -1.83 -3.52 -12.56
C TYR A 414 -3.24 -3.17 -13.06
N VAL A 415 -3.37 -2.64 -14.29
CA VAL A 415 -4.68 -2.18 -14.78
C VAL A 415 -5.63 -3.33 -15.09
N THR A 416 -5.10 -4.51 -15.44
CA THR A 416 -5.91 -5.71 -15.69
C THR A 416 -6.27 -6.46 -14.41
N GLY A 417 -5.53 -6.25 -13.31
CA GLY A 417 -5.65 -7.07 -12.09
C GLY A 417 -5.19 -8.52 -12.26
N THR A 418 -4.38 -8.79 -13.29
CA THR A 418 -3.89 -10.13 -13.64
C THR A 418 -2.43 -10.07 -14.10
N ASN A 419 -1.69 -11.17 -13.94
CA ASN A 419 -0.30 -11.28 -14.40
C ASN A 419 -0.29 -11.65 -15.89
N ASN A 420 -0.09 -10.68 -16.76
CA ASN A 420 0.05 -10.86 -18.20
C ASN A 420 1.53 -10.97 -18.62
N PHE A 421 2.45 -10.46 -17.78
CA PHE A 421 3.90 -10.46 -18.00
C PHE A 421 4.65 -11.08 -16.84
#